data_793e2805d11c6a9231221c3ea91a60ef
#
_entry.id   793e2805d11c6a9231221c3ea91a60ef
#
_cell.length_a   1.000
_cell.length_b   1.000
_cell.length_c   1.000
_cell.angle_alpha   90.00
_cell.angle_beta   90.00
_cell.angle_gamma   90.00
#
_symmetry.space_group_name_H-M   'P 1'
#
loop_
_entity.id
_entity.type
_entity.pdbx_description
1 polymer ?
#
loop_
_entity_poly.entity_id
_entity_poly.type
_entity_poly.pdbx_seq_one_letter_code
_entity_poly.pdbx_strand_id
1 'polypeptide(L)'
;MKRIVIYGECMVELRTESAQTLTKSYAGDTYNSAVYLKRCLPSSSVSFLTAIGADFLSDELMFNMGENEINTDYVFRSVSRNLGLYMIRNDEHGERDFAYWRSQS
;
A
#
# COMPACT_ATOMS: atom_id res chain seq x y z
N MET A 1 16.35 18.74 9.28
CA MET A 1 15.38 17.69 8.92
C MET A 1 15.63 17.22 7.50
N LYS A 2 15.76 15.91 7.33
CA LYS A 2 15.91 15.33 5.98
C LYS A 2 14.54 15.15 5.34
N ARG A 3 14.49 15.37 4.04
CA ARG A 3 13.31 15.11 3.23
C ARG A 3 13.59 13.94 2.31
N ILE A 4 12.76 12.93 2.40
CA ILE A 4 12.93 11.69 1.62
C ILE A 4 11.65 11.50 0.81
N VAL A 5 11.80 11.27 -0.49
CA VAL A 5 10.67 10.96 -1.37
C VAL A 5 10.88 9.56 -1.90
N ILE A 6 9.90 8.69 -1.66
CA ILE A 6 9.89 7.33 -2.17
C ILE A 6 8.89 7.28 -3.32
N TYR A 7 9.32 6.74 -4.45
CA TYR A 7 8.47 6.60 -5.63
C TYR A 7 8.12 5.13 -5.84
N GLY A 8 6.86 4.86 -6.08
CA GLY A 8 6.45 3.50 -6.36
C GLY A 8 4.95 3.29 -6.33
N GLU A 9 4.56 2.04 -6.26
CA GLU A 9 3.17 1.61 -6.24
C GLU A 9 2.80 1.11 -4.84
N CYS A 10 1.60 1.48 -4.41
CA CYS A 10 0.99 0.89 -3.21
C CYS A 10 -0.24 0.10 -3.64
N MET A 11 -0.47 -1.03 -3.02
CA MET A 11 -1.56 -1.93 -3.35
C MET A 11 -2.30 -2.37 -2.11
N VAL A 12 -3.53 -2.81 -2.29
CA VAL A 12 -4.27 -3.52 -1.25
C VAL A 12 -3.79 -4.96 -1.22
N GLU A 13 -3.41 -5.44 -0.05
CA GLU A 13 -3.07 -6.84 0.17
C GLU A 13 -4.22 -7.53 0.87
N LEU A 14 -4.70 -8.63 0.30
CA LEU A 14 -5.67 -9.51 0.94
C LEU A 14 -4.99 -10.82 1.25
N ARG A 15 -4.99 -11.18 2.52
CA ARG A 15 -4.38 -12.44 2.97
C ARG A 15 -5.45 -13.38 3.47
N THR A 16 -5.45 -14.61 2.95
CA THR A 16 -6.39 -15.63 3.35
C THR A 16 -6.01 -16.14 4.74
N GLU A 17 -6.89 -15.96 5.71
CA GLU A 17 -6.72 -16.50 7.06
C GLU A 17 -7.44 -17.84 7.22
N SER A 18 -8.59 -17.98 6.56
CA SER A 18 -9.36 -19.21 6.50
C SER A 18 -10.14 -19.24 5.19
N ALA A 19 -10.96 -20.27 4.97
CA ALA A 19 -11.74 -20.38 3.74
C ALA A 19 -12.70 -19.22 3.55
N GLN A 20 -13.08 -18.53 4.63
CA GLN A 20 -14.10 -17.46 4.58
C GLN A 20 -13.60 -16.13 5.13
N THR A 21 -12.35 -16.06 5.60
CA THR A 21 -11.83 -14.86 6.27
C THR A 21 -10.59 -14.34 5.57
N LEU A 22 -10.58 -13.05 5.32
CA LEU A 22 -9.43 -12.35 4.72
C LEU A 22 -8.98 -11.24 5.65
N THR A 23 -7.68 -10.99 5.70
CA THR A 23 -7.11 -9.82 6.36
C THR A 23 -6.68 -8.84 5.27
N LYS A 24 -7.12 -7.58 5.41
CA LYS A 24 -6.80 -6.52 4.47
C LYS A 24 -5.71 -5.62 5.05
N SER A 25 -4.71 -5.29 4.23
CA SER A 25 -3.70 -4.31 4.58
C SER A 25 -3.24 -3.60 3.32
N TYR A 26 -2.39 -2.59 3.49
CA TYR A 26 -1.83 -1.84 2.36
C TYR A 26 -0.34 -2.14 2.30
N ALA A 27 0.15 -2.47 1.12
CA ALA A 27 1.48 -2.99 0.96
C ALA A 27 2.05 -2.66 -0.43
N GLY A 28 3.15 -3.25 -0.75
CA GLY A 28 3.98 -2.99 -1.90
C GLY A 28 5.37 -2.73 -1.40
N ASP A 29 6.39 -3.16 -2.13
CA ASP A 29 7.77 -3.09 -1.66
C ASP A 29 8.18 -1.67 -1.32
N THR A 30 7.83 -0.70 -2.18
CA THR A 30 8.21 0.69 -1.97
C THR A 30 7.42 1.34 -0.84
N TYR A 31 6.14 0.99 -0.70
CA TYR A 31 5.34 1.51 0.39
C TYR A 31 5.83 0.98 1.74
N ASN A 32 6.14 -0.31 1.81
CA ASN A 32 6.70 -0.92 3.03
C ASN A 32 8.02 -0.23 3.40
N SER A 33 8.85 0.08 2.41
CA SER A 33 10.11 0.80 2.64
C SER A 33 9.86 2.20 3.20
N ALA A 34 8.86 2.91 2.69
CA ALA A 34 8.54 4.25 3.19
C ALA A 34 8.12 4.22 4.66
N VAL A 35 7.24 3.29 5.02
CA VAL A 35 6.77 3.13 6.39
C VAL A 35 7.95 2.78 7.32
N TYR A 36 8.79 1.85 6.90
CA TYR A 36 9.94 1.44 7.69
C TYR A 36 10.92 2.59 7.89
N LEU A 37 11.21 3.34 6.82
CA LEU A 37 12.11 4.50 6.91
C LEU A 37 11.59 5.54 7.90
N LYS A 38 10.30 5.82 7.86
CA LYS A 38 9.73 6.80 8.79
C LYS A 38 9.86 6.34 10.23
N ARG A 39 9.68 5.05 10.48
CA ARG A 39 9.85 4.49 11.82
C ARG A 39 11.29 4.57 12.31
N CYS A 40 12.25 4.34 11.40
CA CYS A 40 13.68 4.39 11.73
C CYS A 40 14.21 5.81 11.86
N LEU A 41 13.62 6.76 11.14
CA LEU A 41 14.07 8.15 11.10
C LEU A 41 12.90 9.08 11.41
N PRO A 42 12.40 9.06 12.66
CA PRO A 42 11.15 9.77 12.97
C PRO A 42 11.21 11.28 12.83
N SER A 43 12.41 11.87 12.84
CA SER A 43 12.55 13.31 12.65
C SER A 43 12.65 13.71 11.18
N SER A 44 12.69 12.75 10.26
CA SER A 44 12.71 13.01 8.82
C SER A 44 11.29 13.16 8.28
N SER A 45 11.17 13.90 7.15
CA SER A 45 9.94 13.95 6.39
C SER A 45 10.00 12.90 5.30
N VAL A 46 9.11 11.92 5.35
CA VAL A 46 9.03 10.87 4.33
C VAL A 46 7.76 11.06 3.54
N SER A 47 7.90 11.28 2.24
CA SER A 47 6.79 11.46 1.29
C SER A 47 6.75 10.29 0.34
N PHE A 48 5.55 9.95 -0.12
CA PHE A 48 5.37 8.87 -1.08
C PHE A 48 4.82 9.47 -2.38
N LEU A 49 5.57 9.31 -3.48
CA LEU A 49 5.16 9.78 -4.80
C LEU A 49 4.51 8.61 -5.53
N THR A 50 3.20 8.70 -5.73
CA THR A 50 2.44 7.61 -6.34
C THR A 50 1.13 8.14 -6.91
N ALA A 51 0.45 7.30 -7.68
CA ALA A 51 -0.90 7.59 -8.17
C ALA A 51 -1.83 6.50 -7.65
N ILE A 52 -2.98 6.91 -7.14
CA ILE A 52 -4.01 6.01 -6.62
C ILE A 52 -5.35 6.39 -7.26
N GLY A 53 -6.38 5.61 -6.95
CA GLY A 53 -7.70 5.88 -7.50
C GLY A 53 -8.54 6.83 -6.66
N ALA A 54 -9.81 6.93 -7.02
CA ALA A 54 -10.78 7.73 -6.29
C ALA A 54 -11.77 6.85 -5.50
N ASP A 55 -11.50 5.55 -5.44
CA ASP A 55 -12.34 4.57 -4.77
C ASP A 55 -12.14 4.61 -3.26
N PHE A 56 -13.00 3.89 -2.53
CA PHE A 56 -12.94 3.89 -1.07
C PHE A 56 -11.67 3.22 -0.53
N LEU A 57 -11.10 2.27 -1.27
CA LEU A 57 -9.83 1.65 -0.86
C LEU A 57 -8.69 2.65 -0.93
N SER A 58 -8.72 3.53 -1.93
CA SER A 58 -7.73 4.61 -2.02
C SER A 58 -7.90 5.62 -0.89
N ASP A 59 -9.15 5.91 -0.49
CA ASP A 59 -9.41 6.78 0.66
C ASP A 59 -8.83 6.19 1.94
N GLU A 60 -9.01 4.88 2.15
CA GLU A 60 -8.46 4.20 3.31
C GLU A 60 -6.93 4.20 3.28
N LEU A 61 -6.34 4.09 2.10
CA LEU A 61 -4.89 4.16 1.96
C LEU A 61 -4.36 5.54 2.38
N MET A 62 -5.06 6.61 1.98
CA MET A 62 -4.67 7.95 2.40
C MET A 62 -4.68 8.06 3.92
N PHE A 63 -5.71 7.51 4.56
CA PHE A 63 -5.79 7.47 6.02
C PHE A 63 -4.63 6.66 6.61
N ASN A 64 -4.32 5.51 6.02
CA ASN A 64 -3.24 4.64 6.47
C ASN A 64 -1.88 5.36 6.39
N MET A 65 -1.65 6.11 5.31
CA MET A 65 -0.44 6.91 5.19
C MET A 65 -0.33 7.94 6.31
N GLY A 66 -1.44 8.61 6.62
CA GLY A 66 -1.47 9.57 7.72
C GLY A 66 -1.17 8.93 9.06
N GLU A 67 -1.73 7.75 9.31
CA GLU A 67 -1.46 7.01 10.56
C GLU A 67 0.01 6.62 10.68
N ASN A 68 0.70 6.40 9.57
CA ASN A 68 2.12 6.07 9.55
C ASN A 68 3.00 7.30 9.38
N GLU A 69 2.41 8.49 9.46
CA GLU A 69 3.10 9.77 9.35
C GLU A 69 3.87 9.93 8.03
N ILE A 70 3.31 9.37 6.96
CA ILE A 70 3.82 9.55 5.60
C ILE A 70 3.15 10.79 5.01
N ASN A 71 3.97 11.68 4.44
CA ASN A 71 3.46 12.90 3.80
C ASN A 71 2.80 12.54 2.47
N THR A 72 1.59 13.03 2.26
CA THR A 72 0.77 12.70 1.09
C THR A 72 0.72 13.79 0.03
N ASP A 73 1.58 14.82 0.13
CA ASP A 73 1.58 15.93 -0.82
C ASP A 73 1.85 15.49 -2.26
N TYR A 74 2.53 14.37 -2.45
CA TYR A 74 2.90 13.87 -3.78
C TYR A 74 2.06 12.66 -4.20
N VAL A 75 0.93 12.43 -3.54
CA VAL A 75 0.00 11.37 -3.92
C VAL A 75 -1.03 11.98 -4.88
N PHE A 76 -1.09 11.46 -6.10
CA PHE A 76 -2.00 11.94 -7.13
C PHE A 76 -3.17 10.96 -7.26
N ARG A 77 -4.38 11.49 -7.41
CA ARG A 77 -5.58 10.66 -7.51
C ARG A 77 -6.14 10.71 -8.91
N SER A 78 -6.45 9.55 -9.47
CA SER A 78 -7.03 9.41 -10.79
C SER A 78 -8.49 8.98 -10.66
N VAL A 79 -9.40 9.69 -11.34
CA VAL A 79 -10.82 9.34 -11.30
C VAL A 79 -11.14 8.12 -12.18
N SER A 80 -10.21 7.72 -13.05
CA SER A 80 -10.44 6.64 -14.00
C SER A 80 -9.75 5.33 -13.60
N ARG A 81 -9.00 5.31 -12.50
CA ARG A 81 -8.25 4.12 -12.10
C ARG A 81 -8.57 3.72 -10.67
N ASN A 82 -8.40 2.45 -10.39
CA ASN A 82 -8.58 1.89 -9.06
C ASN A 82 -7.22 1.52 -8.48
N LEU A 83 -7.18 1.40 -7.16
CA LEU A 83 -5.99 0.94 -6.47
C LEU A 83 -5.73 -0.52 -6.86
N GLY A 84 -4.48 -0.84 -7.12
CA GLY A 84 -4.09 -2.23 -7.41
C GLY A 84 -4.30 -3.12 -6.20
N LEU A 85 -4.59 -4.37 -6.45
CA LEU A 85 -4.91 -5.35 -5.41
C LEU A 85 -4.19 -6.64 -5.69
N TYR A 86 -3.69 -7.29 -4.64
CA TYR A 86 -3.22 -8.66 -4.76
C TYR A 86 -3.68 -9.48 -3.58
N MET A 87 -3.80 -10.78 -3.81
CA MET A 87 -4.24 -11.73 -2.80
C MET A 87 -3.15 -12.76 -2.57
N ILE A 88 -2.90 -13.06 -1.30
CA ILE A 88 -1.97 -14.10 -0.90
C ILE A 88 -2.78 -15.25 -0.30
N ARG A 89 -2.52 -16.45 -0.78
CA ARG A 89 -3.10 -17.68 -0.23
C ARG A 89 -1.97 -18.66 0.06
N ASN A 90 -1.96 -19.22 1.26
CA ASN A 90 -1.06 -20.32 1.60
C ASN A 90 -1.76 -21.62 1.25
N ASP A 91 -1.04 -22.53 0.58
CA ASP A 91 -1.57 -23.86 0.31
C ASP A 91 -1.33 -24.77 1.51
N GLU A 92 -1.76 -26.03 1.41
CA GLU A 92 -1.64 -27.01 2.49
C GLU A 92 -0.19 -27.41 2.80
N HIS A 93 0.74 -27.07 1.88
CA HIS A 93 2.17 -27.33 2.07
C HIS A 93 2.91 -26.08 2.54
N GLY A 94 2.20 -24.99 2.85
CA GLY A 94 2.81 -23.74 3.26
C GLY A 94 3.36 -22.90 2.14
N GLU A 95 3.17 -23.29 0.89
CA GLU A 95 3.58 -22.48 -0.26
C GLU A 95 2.59 -21.36 -0.50
N ARG A 96 3.09 -20.23 -0.96
CA ARG A 96 2.29 -19.04 -1.22
C ARG A 96 1.89 -18.94 -2.66
N ASP A 97 0.61 -18.73 -2.91
CA ASP A 97 0.08 -18.36 -4.21
C ASP A 97 -0.31 -16.89 -4.20
N PHE A 98 -0.05 -16.20 -5.32
CA PHE A 98 -0.39 -14.79 -5.50
C PHE A 98 -1.33 -14.62 -6.67
N ALA A 99 -2.30 -13.75 -6.51
CA ALA A 99 -3.16 -13.31 -7.60
C ALA A 99 -3.19 -11.78 -7.61
N TYR A 100 -3.13 -11.18 -8.80
CA TYR A 100 -2.99 -9.74 -8.96
C TYR A 100 -4.12 -9.16 -9.79
N TRP A 101 -4.59 -7.99 -9.37
CA TRP A 101 -5.54 -7.17 -10.11
C TRP A 101 -4.97 -5.76 -10.19
N ARG A 102 -4.21 -5.47 -11.27
CA ARG A 102 -3.43 -4.23 -11.39
C ARG A 102 -3.66 -3.48 -12.70
N SER A 103 -4.44 -4.03 -13.61
CA SER A 103 -4.55 -3.48 -14.97
C SER A 103 -5.20 -2.10 -15.00
N GLN A 104 -5.91 -1.73 -13.95
CA GLN A 104 -6.59 -0.44 -13.84
C GLN A 104 -5.95 0.49 -12.80
N SER A 105 -4.81 0.12 -12.30
CA SER A 105 -4.14 0.94 -11.30
C SER A 105 -3.07 1.88 -11.88
#